data_df9ab0cb32d76557727bb145d5955e7a
#
_entry.id   df9ab0cb32d76557727bb145d5955e7a
#
_cell.length_a   1.000
_cell.length_b   1.000
_cell.length_c   1.000
_cell.angle_alpha   90.00
_cell.angle_beta   90.00
_cell.angle_gamma   90.00
#
_symmetry.space_group_name_H-M   'P 1'
#
loop_
_entity.id
_entity.type
_entity.pdbx_description
1 polymer ?
#
loop_
_entity_poly.entity_id
_entity_poly.type
_entity_poly.pdbx_seq_one_letter_code
_entity_poly.pdbx_strand_id
1 'polypeptide(L)'
;EGLVQTGSLLSVSLYRFRKMCFLYCEAEGDPPQPESIFPMLIPFLELWPEEAGKLCWAPMYPVYYHCIPKEPESWMGGRKGKERIGRIAFLKEEKLTSYVYWHKALVEEGLFCGDQYQFISLHENVLFSYYEEPKTMANIRGIKEPSAVIEQWEKQNPKGHFYREKTGGENFYVMKKLLSAGKEGPDGL
;
A
#
# COMPACT_ATOMS: atom_id res chain seq x y z
N GLU A 1 -6.38 -3.91 18.04
CA GLU A 1 -7.66 -3.17 18.27
C GLU A 1 -7.44 -1.97 19.19
N GLY A 2 -6.75 -2.08 20.34
CA GLY A 2 -6.55 -0.97 21.28
C GLY A 2 -6.05 0.33 20.65
N LEU A 3 -5.02 0.29 19.81
CA LEU A 3 -4.46 1.49 19.16
C LEU A 3 -5.44 2.16 18.17
N VAL A 4 -6.34 1.41 17.56
CA VAL A 4 -7.40 1.96 16.73
C VAL A 4 -8.50 2.56 17.59
N GLN A 5 -8.88 1.91 18.68
CA GLN A 5 -9.90 2.42 19.62
C GLN A 5 -9.45 3.71 20.33
N THR A 6 -8.17 3.82 20.69
CA THR A 6 -7.61 5.04 21.30
C THR A 6 -7.38 6.18 20.30
N GLY A 7 -7.53 5.91 19.00
CA GLY A 7 -7.33 6.92 17.96
C GLY A 7 -5.89 7.11 17.50
N SER A 8 -4.94 6.35 18.04
CA SER A 8 -3.54 6.39 17.59
C SER A 8 -3.36 5.89 16.16
N LEU A 9 -4.25 5.01 15.69
CA LEU A 9 -4.30 4.52 14.32
C LEU A 9 -5.72 4.69 13.77
N LEU A 10 -5.83 5.10 12.52
CA LEU A 10 -7.07 5.07 11.74
C LEU A 10 -7.35 3.65 11.24
N SER A 11 -6.34 3.00 10.73
CA SER A 11 -6.42 1.59 10.31
C SER A 11 -5.08 0.88 10.46
N VAL A 12 -5.16 -0.44 10.60
CA VAL A 12 -3.99 -1.32 10.61
C VAL A 12 -4.33 -2.65 9.94
N SER A 13 -3.42 -3.16 9.14
CA SER A 13 -3.54 -4.47 8.49
C SER A 13 -2.20 -5.18 8.46
N LEU A 14 -2.21 -6.48 8.70
CA LEU A 14 -1.05 -7.35 8.66
C LEU A 14 -1.27 -8.44 7.62
N TYR A 15 -0.33 -8.57 6.70
CA TYR A 15 -0.36 -9.53 5.61
C TYR A 15 0.86 -10.45 5.66
N ARG A 16 0.75 -11.64 5.06
CA ARG A 16 1.84 -12.59 4.96
C ARG A 16 1.96 -13.15 3.54
N PHE A 17 3.20 -13.14 3.05
CA PHE A 17 3.61 -13.88 1.87
C PHE A 17 4.81 -14.77 2.22
N ARG A 18 4.62 -16.09 2.22
CA ARG A 18 5.66 -17.06 2.62
C ARG A 18 6.17 -16.76 4.04
N LYS A 19 7.46 -16.37 4.18
CA LYS A 19 8.10 -15.98 5.45
C LYS A 19 8.09 -14.48 5.71
N MET A 20 7.65 -13.65 4.75
CA MET A 20 7.60 -12.19 4.89
C MET A 20 6.26 -11.73 5.47
N CYS A 21 6.32 -10.81 6.42
CA CYS A 21 5.16 -10.09 6.94
C CYS A 21 5.19 -8.64 6.46
N PHE A 22 4.01 -8.09 6.16
CA PHE A 22 3.83 -6.71 5.70
C PHE A 22 2.83 -6.03 6.62
N LEU A 23 3.26 -4.96 7.25
CA LEU A 23 2.44 -4.11 8.09
C LEU A 23 2.06 -2.86 7.31
N TYR A 24 0.77 -2.59 7.20
CA TYR A 24 0.22 -1.34 6.70
C TYR A 24 -0.59 -0.68 7.80
N CYS A 25 -0.38 0.60 8.04
CA CYS A 25 -1.19 1.38 8.96
C CYS A 25 -1.41 2.80 8.44
N GLU A 26 -2.50 3.40 8.89
CA GLU A 26 -2.85 4.80 8.67
C GLU A 26 -3.04 5.48 10.02
N ALA A 27 -2.50 6.67 10.18
CA ALA A 27 -2.57 7.47 11.40
C ALA A 27 -2.80 8.95 11.06
N GLU A 28 -3.32 9.70 12.02
CA GLU A 28 -3.26 11.15 12.01
C GLU A 28 -1.90 11.57 12.57
N GLY A 29 -1.02 12.12 11.73
CA GLY A 29 0.35 12.43 12.11
C GLY A 29 1.28 11.22 12.08
N ASP A 30 2.31 11.22 12.92
CA ASP A 30 3.32 10.15 12.93
C ASP A 30 2.76 8.84 13.47
N PRO A 31 2.85 7.73 12.70
CA PRO A 31 2.38 6.44 13.18
C PRO A 31 3.26 5.92 14.32
N PRO A 32 2.70 5.13 15.25
CA PRO A 32 3.49 4.43 16.25
C PRO A 32 4.56 3.54 15.60
N GLN A 33 5.67 3.34 16.30
CA GLN A 33 6.70 2.40 15.83
C GLN A 33 6.11 1.00 15.63
N PRO A 34 6.47 0.29 14.55
CA PRO A 34 5.90 -1.03 14.23
C PRO A 34 6.03 -2.04 15.36
N GLU A 35 7.13 -1.98 16.12
CA GLU A 35 7.38 -2.83 17.28
C GLU A 35 6.37 -2.62 18.41
N SER A 36 5.82 -1.41 18.53
CA SER A 36 4.79 -1.10 19.54
C SER A 36 3.39 -1.54 19.07
N ILE A 37 3.17 -1.68 17.77
CA ILE A 37 1.89 -2.15 17.22
C ILE A 37 1.73 -3.66 17.46
N PHE A 38 2.79 -4.44 17.23
CA PHE A 38 2.79 -5.90 17.36
C PHE A 38 4.00 -6.42 18.16
N PRO A 39 4.16 -6.04 19.44
CA PRO A 39 5.32 -6.46 20.25
C PRO A 39 5.43 -7.99 20.38
N MET A 40 4.31 -8.71 20.35
CA MET A 40 4.28 -10.16 20.44
C MET A 40 4.88 -10.87 19.22
N LEU A 41 5.04 -10.20 18.10
CA LEU A 41 5.65 -10.79 16.90
C LEU A 41 7.18 -10.72 16.92
N ILE A 42 7.78 -9.77 17.63
CA ILE A 42 9.21 -9.51 17.62
C ILE A 42 10.06 -10.78 17.86
N PRO A 43 9.75 -11.66 18.83
CA PRO A 43 10.54 -12.87 19.08
C PRO A 43 10.53 -13.88 17.92
N PHE A 44 9.58 -13.75 16.99
CA PHE A 44 9.38 -14.66 15.86
C PHE A 44 9.84 -14.09 14.51
N LEU A 45 10.23 -12.81 14.48
CA LEU A 45 10.70 -12.15 13.27
C LEU A 45 12.21 -12.40 13.10
N GLU A 46 12.58 -12.79 11.89
CA GLU A 46 13.96 -12.76 11.44
C GLU A 46 14.30 -11.31 11.08
N LEU A 47 15.42 -10.81 11.60
CA LEU A 47 15.82 -9.43 11.42
C LEU A 47 16.24 -9.16 9.97
N TRP A 48 15.69 -8.12 9.37
CA TRP A 48 16.07 -7.67 8.04
C TRP A 48 17.46 -7.03 8.06
N PRO A 49 18.39 -7.44 7.17
CA PRO A 49 19.72 -6.83 7.10
C PRO A 49 19.64 -5.44 6.46
N GLU A 50 20.24 -4.46 7.11
CA GLU A 50 20.42 -3.10 6.61
C GLU A 50 21.89 -2.67 6.76
N GLU A 51 22.34 -1.67 6.03
CA GLU A 51 23.72 -1.15 6.15
C GLU A 51 24.04 -0.67 7.56
N ALA A 52 23.08 -0.05 8.23
CA ALA A 52 23.21 0.47 9.59
C ALA A 52 22.96 -0.56 10.69
N GLY A 53 22.66 -1.82 10.34
CA GLY A 53 22.37 -2.87 11.32
C GLY A 53 21.25 -3.82 10.87
N LYS A 54 20.46 -4.29 11.84
CA LYS A 54 19.35 -5.21 11.58
C LYS A 54 18.06 -4.66 12.15
N LEU A 55 16.98 -4.68 11.36
CA LEU A 55 15.67 -4.17 11.73
C LEU A 55 14.65 -5.30 11.84
N CYS A 56 13.76 -5.22 12.83
CA CYS A 56 12.58 -6.09 12.89
C CYS A 56 11.60 -5.78 11.75
N TRP A 57 11.47 -4.49 11.42
CA TRP A 57 10.62 -3.99 10.35
C TRP A 57 11.42 -3.04 9.47
N ALA A 58 11.63 -3.44 8.22
CA ALA A 58 12.26 -2.57 7.22
C ALA A 58 11.20 -1.59 6.67
N PRO A 59 11.48 -0.28 6.69
CA PRO A 59 10.56 0.71 6.15
C PRO A 59 10.45 0.58 4.63
N MET A 60 9.25 0.80 4.09
CA MET A 60 9.01 0.83 2.65
C MET A 60 8.73 2.25 2.19
N TYR A 61 9.33 2.65 1.08
CA TYR A 61 9.14 3.99 0.49
C TYR A 61 7.84 4.07 -0.31
N PRO A 62 7.01 5.12 -0.12
CA PRO A 62 5.85 5.37 -0.95
C PRO A 62 6.26 5.62 -2.40
N VAL A 63 5.76 4.82 -3.33
CA VAL A 63 5.96 4.97 -4.77
C VAL A 63 4.72 5.54 -5.43
N TYR A 64 3.55 5.18 -4.92
CA TYR A 64 2.27 5.59 -5.45
C TYR A 64 1.21 5.67 -4.35
N TYR A 65 0.40 6.69 -4.42
CA TYR A 65 -0.87 6.82 -3.70
C TYR A 65 -1.90 7.39 -4.65
N HIS A 66 -3.14 6.89 -4.58
CA HIS A 66 -4.16 7.30 -5.53
C HIS A 66 -4.84 8.60 -5.14
N CYS A 67 -5.18 8.75 -3.86
CA CYS A 67 -5.71 9.99 -3.30
C CYS A 67 -4.97 10.35 -2.00
N ILE A 68 -4.94 11.65 -1.69
CA ILE A 68 -4.46 12.16 -0.42
C ILE A 68 -5.68 12.41 0.46
N PRO A 69 -5.73 11.85 1.68
CA PRO A 69 -6.79 12.19 2.63
C PRO A 69 -6.74 13.68 2.96
N LYS A 70 -7.89 14.34 2.89
CA LYS A 70 -8.03 15.74 3.31
C LYS A 70 -8.42 15.83 4.77
N GLU A 71 -9.44 15.05 5.16
CA GLU A 71 -9.97 14.99 6.51
C GLU A 71 -10.12 13.52 6.93
N PRO A 72 -9.71 13.16 8.18
CA PRO A 72 -9.77 11.77 8.65
C PRO A 72 -11.17 11.16 8.59
N GLU A 73 -12.20 11.92 8.99
CA GLU A 73 -13.59 11.46 9.00
C GLU A 73 -14.07 11.11 7.58
N SER A 74 -13.82 12.01 6.62
CA SER A 74 -14.19 11.75 5.21
C SER A 74 -13.37 10.60 4.61
N TRP A 75 -12.11 10.46 5.01
CA TRP A 75 -11.24 9.36 4.57
C TRP A 75 -11.71 8.01 5.12
N MET A 76 -12.16 7.97 6.36
CA MET A 76 -12.69 6.75 6.99
C MET A 76 -14.15 6.49 6.61
N GLY A 77 -14.86 7.52 6.15
CA GLY A 77 -16.24 7.39 5.68
C GLY A 77 -16.36 6.46 4.48
N GLY A 78 -17.42 5.64 4.45
CA GLY A 78 -17.68 4.71 3.35
C GLY A 78 -16.74 3.49 3.28
N ARG A 79 -15.93 3.21 4.33
CA ARG A 79 -15.06 2.03 4.42
C ARG A 79 -15.70 0.85 5.15
N LYS A 80 -16.88 1.04 5.74
CA LYS A 80 -17.61 -0.04 6.44
C LYS A 80 -17.89 -1.20 5.49
N GLY A 81 -17.54 -2.40 5.92
CA GLY A 81 -17.73 -3.62 5.12
C GLY A 81 -16.78 -3.81 3.95
N LYS A 82 -15.85 -2.89 3.70
CA LYS A 82 -14.83 -3.09 2.66
C LYS A 82 -13.78 -4.10 3.09
N GLU A 83 -13.38 -4.94 2.14
CA GLU A 83 -12.25 -5.83 2.31
C GLU A 83 -10.94 -5.09 2.03
N ARG A 84 -10.00 -5.14 2.99
CA ARG A 84 -8.66 -4.57 2.86
C ARG A 84 -7.73 -5.62 2.29
N ILE A 85 -7.13 -5.34 1.14
CA ILE A 85 -6.36 -6.30 0.35
C ILE A 85 -4.91 -5.83 0.23
N GLY A 86 -3.99 -6.70 0.65
CA GLY A 86 -2.55 -6.51 0.47
C GLY A 86 -2.03 -7.40 -0.65
N ARG A 87 -1.20 -6.84 -1.52
CA ARG A 87 -0.54 -7.56 -2.61
C ARG A 87 0.95 -7.35 -2.59
N ILE A 88 1.68 -8.34 -3.10
CA ILE A 88 3.13 -8.28 -3.28
C ILE A 88 3.48 -8.41 -4.76
N ALA A 89 4.55 -7.73 -5.18
CA ALA A 89 5.20 -7.94 -6.46
C ALA A 89 6.72 -7.83 -6.33
N PHE A 90 7.44 -8.34 -7.31
CA PHE A 90 8.90 -8.27 -7.37
C PHE A 90 9.30 -7.59 -8.67
N LEU A 91 9.95 -6.43 -8.57
CA LEU A 91 10.48 -5.73 -9.73
C LEU A 91 11.83 -6.33 -10.15
N LYS A 92 12.10 -6.26 -11.44
CA LYS A 92 13.45 -6.46 -11.96
C LYS A 92 14.29 -5.23 -11.61
N GLU A 93 15.51 -5.46 -11.18
CA GLU A 93 16.39 -4.40 -10.68
C GLU A 93 16.61 -3.30 -11.74
N GLU A 94 16.80 -3.68 -13.00
CA GLU A 94 16.96 -2.75 -14.12
C GLU A 94 15.68 -1.94 -14.46
N LYS A 95 14.55 -2.28 -13.84
CA LYS A 95 13.24 -1.63 -14.06
C LYS A 95 12.79 -0.76 -12.90
N LEU A 96 13.51 -0.75 -11.78
CA LEU A 96 13.15 0.02 -10.58
C LEU A 96 12.93 1.51 -10.88
N THR A 97 13.91 2.16 -11.50
CA THR A 97 13.84 3.59 -11.83
C THR A 97 12.67 3.91 -12.75
N SER A 98 12.45 3.10 -13.78
CA SER A 98 11.32 3.25 -14.71
C SER A 98 9.98 3.12 -13.99
N TYR A 99 9.84 2.12 -13.13
CA TYR A 99 8.61 1.90 -12.36
C TYR A 99 8.29 3.10 -11.45
N VAL A 100 9.27 3.54 -10.66
CA VAL A 100 9.11 4.66 -9.74
C VAL A 100 8.79 5.95 -10.49
N TYR A 101 9.50 6.23 -11.60
CA TYR A 101 9.27 7.41 -12.42
C TYR A 101 7.81 7.50 -12.92
N TRP A 102 7.30 6.43 -13.52
CA TRP A 102 5.95 6.45 -14.09
C TRP A 102 4.86 6.54 -13.03
N HIS A 103 5.02 5.87 -11.88
CA HIS A 103 4.05 5.94 -10.81
C HIS A 103 4.06 7.32 -10.13
N LYS A 104 5.23 7.95 -9.99
CA LYS A 104 5.31 9.33 -9.53
C LYS A 104 4.65 10.30 -10.53
N ALA A 105 4.90 10.14 -11.82
CA ALA A 105 4.26 10.95 -12.85
C ALA A 105 2.72 10.81 -12.84
N LEU A 106 2.18 9.60 -12.59
CA LEU A 106 0.73 9.39 -12.42
C LEU A 106 0.17 10.18 -11.23
N VAL A 107 0.90 10.23 -10.10
CA VAL A 107 0.50 11.01 -8.93
C VAL A 107 0.52 12.51 -9.25
N GLU A 108 1.57 13.01 -9.91
CA GLU A 108 1.72 14.41 -10.28
C GLU A 108 0.67 14.87 -11.30
N GLU A 109 0.35 14.04 -12.30
CA GLU A 109 -0.72 14.30 -13.25
C GLU A 109 -2.09 14.26 -12.56
N GLY A 110 -2.35 13.25 -11.73
CA GLY A 110 -3.57 13.10 -10.93
C GLY A 110 -4.86 12.81 -11.71
N LEU A 111 -4.76 12.38 -12.99
CA LEU A 111 -5.91 12.12 -13.86
C LEU A 111 -6.31 10.64 -13.95
N PHE A 112 -5.39 9.74 -13.59
CA PHE A 112 -5.70 8.31 -13.59
C PHE A 112 -6.85 8.01 -12.63
N CYS A 113 -7.85 7.27 -13.12
CA CYS A 113 -9.00 6.86 -12.31
C CYS A 113 -8.77 5.46 -11.75
N GLY A 114 -8.70 5.35 -10.45
CA GLY A 114 -8.45 4.10 -9.73
C GLY A 114 -9.12 4.06 -8.35
N ASP A 115 -8.80 3.07 -7.55
CA ASP A 115 -9.34 2.98 -6.19
C ASP A 115 -8.73 4.08 -5.30
N GLN A 116 -9.60 4.85 -4.64
CA GLN A 116 -9.24 5.96 -3.75
C GLN A 116 -8.18 5.57 -2.71
N TYR A 117 -8.24 4.35 -2.19
CA TYR A 117 -7.37 3.86 -1.10
C TYR A 117 -6.11 3.14 -1.62
N GLN A 118 -5.90 3.12 -2.94
CA GLN A 118 -4.75 2.42 -3.49
C GLN A 118 -3.44 3.09 -3.09
N PHE A 119 -2.55 2.27 -2.55
CA PHE A 119 -1.21 2.66 -2.12
C PHE A 119 -0.19 1.62 -2.59
N ILE A 120 0.99 2.06 -3.00
CA ILE A 120 2.10 1.18 -3.35
C ILE A 120 3.37 1.71 -2.70
N SER A 121 4.13 0.82 -2.07
CA SER A 121 5.44 1.11 -1.50
C SER A 121 6.48 0.11 -1.98
N LEU A 122 7.74 0.50 -1.88
CA LEU A 122 8.91 -0.23 -2.37
C LEU A 122 9.97 -0.33 -1.28
N HIS A 123 10.53 -1.52 -1.10
CA HIS A 123 11.77 -1.75 -0.38
C HIS A 123 12.64 -2.69 -1.21
N GLU A 124 13.89 -2.27 -1.51
CA GLU A 124 14.74 -2.94 -2.51
C GLU A 124 13.98 -3.16 -3.84
N ASN A 125 13.72 -4.39 -4.24
CA ASN A 125 12.92 -4.72 -5.40
C ASN A 125 11.53 -5.31 -5.07
N VAL A 126 11.12 -5.25 -3.80
CA VAL A 126 9.83 -5.75 -3.32
C VAL A 126 8.83 -4.63 -3.26
N LEU A 127 7.71 -4.79 -3.96
CA LEU A 127 6.55 -3.90 -3.87
C LEU A 127 5.52 -4.48 -2.92
N PHE A 128 5.01 -3.65 -2.04
CA PHE A 128 3.76 -3.85 -1.33
C PHE A 128 2.69 -2.94 -1.94
N SER A 129 1.50 -3.49 -2.20
CA SER A 129 0.35 -2.71 -2.66
C SER A 129 -0.85 -2.98 -1.77
N TYR A 130 -1.54 -1.90 -1.41
CA TYR A 130 -2.80 -1.93 -0.65
C TYR A 130 -3.92 -1.33 -1.48
N TYR A 131 -5.13 -1.86 -1.35
CA TYR A 131 -6.38 -1.32 -1.87
C TYR A 131 -7.58 -1.92 -1.14
N GLU A 132 -8.79 -1.41 -1.41
CA GLU A 132 -10.01 -1.89 -0.78
C GLU A 132 -11.07 -2.33 -1.79
N GLU A 133 -11.86 -3.35 -1.46
CA GLU A 133 -12.99 -3.82 -2.26
C GLU A 133 -14.30 -3.80 -1.45
N PRO A 134 -15.42 -3.40 -2.11
CA PRO A 134 -15.52 -2.87 -3.48
C PRO A 134 -14.75 -1.55 -3.63
N LYS A 135 -14.15 -1.31 -4.80
CA LYS A 135 -13.34 -0.11 -5.06
C LYS A 135 -14.17 1.16 -4.99
N THR A 136 -13.59 2.21 -4.43
CA THR A 136 -14.10 3.57 -4.52
C THR A 136 -13.33 4.29 -5.62
N MET A 137 -13.93 4.35 -6.82
CA MET A 137 -13.26 4.90 -7.99
C MET A 137 -13.19 6.43 -7.94
N ALA A 138 -11.99 6.96 -7.99
CA ALA A 138 -11.69 8.38 -7.96
C ALA A 138 -10.45 8.70 -8.78
N ASN A 139 -10.13 9.96 -8.95
CA ASN A 139 -8.80 10.43 -9.29
C ASN A 139 -8.44 11.62 -8.38
N ILE A 140 -7.13 11.93 -8.30
CA ILE A 140 -6.62 12.98 -7.40
C ILE A 140 -7.25 14.34 -7.70
N ARG A 141 -7.47 14.67 -8.96
CA ARG A 141 -8.04 15.96 -9.39
C ARG A 141 -9.56 16.00 -9.38
N GLY A 142 -10.23 14.84 -9.31
CA GLY A 142 -11.69 14.75 -9.37
C GLY A 142 -12.29 15.09 -10.73
N ILE A 143 -11.51 15.07 -11.82
CA ILE A 143 -11.94 15.42 -13.19
C ILE A 143 -11.85 14.21 -14.12
N LYS A 144 -12.72 14.17 -15.12
CA LYS A 144 -12.82 13.05 -16.08
C LYS A 144 -12.08 13.39 -17.38
N GLU A 145 -10.77 13.38 -17.33
CA GLU A 145 -9.92 13.53 -18.50
C GLU A 145 -9.04 12.29 -18.66
N PRO A 146 -8.66 11.93 -19.90
CA PRO A 146 -7.76 10.83 -20.13
C PRO A 146 -6.36 11.16 -19.60
N SER A 147 -5.72 10.18 -18.96
CA SER A 147 -4.34 10.30 -18.46
C SER A 147 -3.35 10.05 -19.59
N ALA A 148 -2.58 11.08 -19.96
CA ALA A 148 -1.49 10.93 -20.92
C ALA A 148 -0.35 10.09 -20.35
N VAL A 149 -0.14 10.13 -19.04
CA VAL A 149 0.89 9.35 -18.37
C VAL A 149 0.56 7.86 -18.43
N ILE A 150 -0.71 7.45 -18.22
CA ILE A 150 -1.07 6.03 -18.31
C ILE A 150 -0.87 5.48 -19.72
N GLU A 151 -1.18 6.28 -20.77
CA GLU A 151 -0.91 5.88 -22.14
C GLU A 151 0.58 5.65 -22.42
N GLN A 152 1.44 6.50 -21.87
CA GLN A 152 2.89 6.35 -22.00
C GLN A 152 3.40 5.18 -21.18
N TRP A 153 2.90 4.97 -19.98
CA TRP A 153 3.22 3.82 -19.15
C TRP A 153 2.89 2.49 -19.83
N GLU A 154 1.73 2.39 -20.43
CA GLU A 154 1.31 1.18 -21.14
C GLU A 154 2.26 0.82 -22.31
N LYS A 155 2.85 1.83 -22.97
CA LYS A 155 3.86 1.63 -24.02
C LYS A 155 5.20 1.10 -23.48
N GLN A 156 5.47 1.23 -22.17
CA GLN A 156 6.70 0.73 -21.54
C GLN A 156 6.69 -0.77 -21.24
N ASN A 157 5.69 -1.51 -21.73
CA ASN A 157 5.52 -2.92 -21.40
C ASN A 157 5.51 -3.16 -19.87
N PRO A 158 4.47 -2.71 -19.15
CA PRO A 158 4.39 -2.82 -17.69
C PRO A 158 4.64 -4.23 -17.15
N LYS A 159 4.13 -5.25 -17.85
CA LYS A 159 4.33 -6.67 -17.47
C LYS A 159 5.80 -7.07 -17.46
N GLY A 160 6.62 -6.48 -18.33
CA GLY A 160 8.05 -6.75 -18.43
C GLY A 160 8.87 -6.21 -17.24
N HIS A 161 8.28 -5.41 -16.34
CA HIS A 161 8.93 -4.87 -15.16
C HIS A 161 9.02 -5.88 -14.00
N PHE A 162 8.25 -6.99 -14.04
CA PHE A 162 8.07 -7.88 -12.89
C PHE A 162 8.72 -9.24 -13.08
N TYR A 163 9.21 -9.83 -11.98
CA TYR A 163 9.53 -11.24 -11.84
C TYR A 163 8.25 -12.05 -11.57
N ARG A 164 7.44 -12.23 -12.61
CA ARG A 164 6.11 -12.83 -12.50
C ARG A 164 6.13 -14.30 -12.05
N GLU A 165 7.23 -15.01 -12.26
CA GLU A 165 7.44 -16.38 -11.78
C GLU A 165 7.42 -16.48 -10.25
N LYS A 166 7.77 -15.40 -9.55
CA LYS A 166 7.70 -15.33 -8.08
C LYS A 166 6.28 -15.21 -7.54
N THR A 167 5.34 -14.77 -8.40
CA THR A 167 3.94 -14.43 -8.08
C THR A 167 2.93 -15.30 -8.82
N GLY A 168 3.35 -16.47 -9.34
CA GLY A 168 2.45 -17.41 -10.03
C GLY A 168 1.99 -16.97 -11.41
N GLY A 169 2.76 -16.12 -12.08
CA GLY A 169 2.46 -15.63 -13.44
C GLY A 169 1.77 -14.27 -13.49
N GLU A 170 1.38 -13.72 -12.34
CA GLU A 170 0.74 -12.39 -12.23
C GLU A 170 1.77 -11.29 -11.91
N ASN A 171 1.41 -10.02 -12.17
CA ASN A 171 2.25 -8.90 -11.74
C ASN A 171 2.26 -8.78 -10.23
N PHE A 172 1.09 -8.95 -9.59
CA PHE A 172 0.90 -8.91 -8.15
C PHE A 172 0.22 -10.18 -7.65
N TYR A 173 0.68 -10.68 -6.52
CA TYR A 173 0.08 -11.79 -5.79
C TYR A 173 -0.70 -11.26 -4.59
N VAL A 174 -1.98 -11.68 -4.43
CA VAL A 174 -2.80 -11.33 -3.26
C VAL A 174 -2.28 -12.12 -2.05
N MET A 175 -1.87 -11.40 -1.02
CA MET A 175 -1.32 -12.00 0.19
C MET A 175 -2.42 -12.48 1.15
N LYS A 176 -2.05 -13.43 2.02
CA LYS A 176 -2.90 -13.82 3.12
C LYS A 176 -2.98 -12.68 4.14
N LYS A 177 -4.18 -12.13 4.35
CA LYS A 177 -4.46 -11.21 5.45
C LYS A 177 -4.49 -11.99 6.76
N LEU A 178 -3.67 -11.58 7.73
CA LEU A 178 -3.59 -12.18 9.06
C LEU A 178 -4.54 -11.49 10.03
N LEU A 179 -4.57 -10.15 9.95
CA LEU A 179 -5.51 -9.33 10.70
C LEU A 179 -5.76 -8.01 9.98
N SER A 180 -6.88 -7.37 10.33
CA SER A 180 -7.18 -6.01 9.90
C SER A 180 -8.13 -5.38 10.92
N ALA A 181 -7.87 -4.13 11.30
CA ALA A 181 -8.73 -3.29 12.13
C ALA A 181 -8.72 -1.86 11.60
N GLY A 182 -9.79 -1.12 11.84
CA GLY A 182 -9.87 0.29 11.47
C GLY A 182 -11.00 0.96 12.23
N LYS A 183 -10.90 2.28 12.42
CA LYS A 183 -12.04 3.07 12.88
C LYS A 183 -13.18 2.86 11.90
N GLU A 184 -14.35 2.57 12.40
CA GLU A 184 -15.58 2.73 11.65
C GLU A 184 -15.87 4.23 11.61
N GLY A 185 -15.94 4.80 10.42
CA GLY A 185 -16.41 6.17 10.27
C GLY A 185 -17.84 6.30 10.81
N PRO A 186 -18.30 7.49 11.18
CA PRO A 186 -19.70 7.70 11.52
C PRO A 186 -20.55 7.16 10.38
N ASP A 187 -21.61 6.43 10.73
CA ASP A 187 -22.54 5.88 9.75
C ASP A 187 -22.96 7.06 8.83
N GLY A 188 -22.62 6.96 7.56
CA GLY A 188 -23.01 7.97 6.59
C GLY A 188 -24.53 8.11 6.58
N LEU A 189 -24.99 9.32 6.93
CA LEU A 189 -26.36 9.77 6.71
C LEU A 189 -26.66 9.84 5.21
#